data_8d3ab0b69b55775e6e98f25a91a51bb1
#
_entry.id   8d3ab0b69b55775e6e98f25a91a51bb1
#
_cell.length_a   1.000
_cell.length_b   1.000
_cell.length_c   1.000
_cell.angle_alpha   90.00
_cell.angle_beta   90.00
_cell.angle_gamma   90.00
#
_symmetry.space_group_name_H-M   'P 1'
#
loop_
_entity.id
_entity.type
_entity.pdbx_description
1 polymer ?
#
loop_
_entity_poly.entity_id
_entity_poly.type
_entity_poly.pdbx_seq_one_letter_code
_entity_poly.pdbx_strand_id
1 'polypeptide(L)'
;MYRGEFFYKRFKDNFPYDGTEDQDRLFREIADFVTCDDADILVVNGYAGTGKTSAIAAVIRAFDDLRPKVHTVEATVSEASDEYEEICYLLAPTGRAAKVLSLYAGKPARTIHKCIYRQKSIGDDGFGQFSLAPNKLSHKLFIVDEVSLIGIDDAQRQGTTQFGTGDLLKDLIEYVRAGNDCRLIMIGDSAQLPPVGMDASPALAKEYMDGFGGVCYSSLTEVVRQQKESGILFNATKLRELIASDLYGDGMYTPDELGLTVDGFDDIVRITGGELIDTLNSAYFSEYSK
;
A
#
# COMPACT_ATOMS: atom_id res chain seq x y z
N MET A 1 7.11 0.34 -31.28
CA MET A 1 7.32 0.00 -29.87
C MET A 1 5.95 0.03 -29.22
N TYR A 2 5.52 -1.06 -28.63
CA TYR A 2 4.25 -1.13 -27.91
C TYR A 2 4.30 -0.16 -26.70
N ARG A 3 3.21 0.54 -26.39
CA ARG A 3 3.21 1.56 -25.33
C ARG A 3 3.62 0.95 -23.96
N GLY A 4 3.18 -0.26 -23.68
CA GLY A 4 3.57 -1.02 -22.47
C GLY A 4 5.08 -1.25 -22.38
N GLU A 5 5.76 -1.58 -23.49
CA GLU A 5 7.22 -1.79 -23.51
C GLU A 5 8.01 -0.52 -23.12
N PHE A 6 7.50 0.65 -23.49
CA PHE A 6 8.10 1.92 -23.09
C PHE A 6 8.06 2.13 -21.58
N PHE A 7 6.91 1.90 -20.93
CA PHE A 7 6.76 2.04 -19.48
C PHE A 7 7.54 0.98 -18.73
N TYR A 8 7.47 -0.29 -19.17
CA TYR A 8 8.24 -1.38 -18.58
C TYR A 8 9.73 -1.06 -18.51
N LYS A 9 10.32 -0.61 -19.62
CA LYS A 9 11.73 -0.23 -19.65
C LYS A 9 12.03 0.90 -18.66
N ARG A 10 11.18 1.93 -18.62
CA ARG A 10 11.32 3.06 -17.69
C ARG A 10 11.26 2.60 -16.23
N PHE A 11 10.35 1.67 -15.88
CA PHE A 11 10.28 1.11 -14.52
C PHE A 11 11.57 0.38 -14.16
N LYS A 12 12.09 -0.42 -15.07
CA LYS A 12 13.37 -1.12 -14.88
C LYS A 12 14.55 -0.15 -14.72
N ASP A 13 14.64 0.87 -15.56
CA ASP A 13 15.71 1.87 -15.50
C ASP A 13 15.68 2.67 -14.17
N ASN A 14 14.52 2.81 -13.55
CA ASN A 14 14.32 3.49 -12.26
C ASN A 14 14.41 2.54 -11.04
N PHE A 15 14.60 1.25 -11.26
CA PHE A 15 14.74 0.26 -10.19
C PHE A 15 16.21 -0.02 -9.91
N PRO A 16 16.75 0.39 -8.74
CA PRO A 16 18.20 0.38 -8.48
C PRO A 16 18.75 -1.00 -8.06
N TYR A 17 17.95 -2.05 -8.13
CA TYR A 17 18.31 -3.39 -7.66
C TYR A 17 18.18 -4.42 -8.78
N ASP A 18 18.83 -5.58 -8.61
CA ASP A 18 18.54 -6.77 -9.40
C ASP A 18 17.16 -7.30 -8.98
N GLY A 19 16.16 -7.07 -9.83
CA GLY A 19 14.78 -7.46 -9.54
C GLY A 19 14.59 -8.97 -9.52
N THR A 20 13.63 -9.43 -8.68
CA THR A 20 13.14 -10.81 -8.72
C THR A 20 12.25 -11.00 -9.95
N GLU A 21 11.95 -12.28 -10.29
CA GLU A 21 11.02 -12.59 -11.38
C GLU A 21 9.63 -12.01 -11.12
N ASP A 22 9.17 -12.03 -9.88
CA ASP A 22 7.89 -11.44 -9.47
C ASP A 22 7.86 -9.93 -9.67
N GLN A 23 8.96 -9.23 -9.35
CA GLN A 23 9.06 -7.79 -9.56
C GLN A 23 9.12 -7.42 -11.04
N ASP A 24 9.82 -8.22 -11.86
CA ASP A 24 9.86 -8.03 -13.31
C ASP A 24 8.46 -8.23 -13.92
N ARG A 25 7.74 -9.25 -13.49
CA ARG A 25 6.34 -9.49 -13.89
C ARG A 25 5.45 -8.32 -13.48
N LEU A 26 5.55 -7.83 -12.23
CA LEU A 26 4.79 -6.67 -11.76
C LEU A 26 5.02 -5.43 -12.64
N PHE A 27 6.25 -5.16 -13.04
CA PHE A 27 6.54 -4.02 -13.94
C PHE A 27 5.86 -4.17 -15.30
N ARG A 28 5.78 -5.39 -15.86
CA ARG A 28 5.03 -5.65 -17.10
C ARG A 28 3.54 -5.44 -16.91
N GLU A 29 2.98 -6.01 -15.85
CA GLU A 29 1.55 -5.90 -15.53
C GLU A 29 1.14 -4.45 -15.26
N ILE A 30 1.94 -3.65 -14.56
CA ILE A 30 1.69 -2.21 -14.39
C ILE A 30 1.81 -1.47 -15.74
N ALA A 31 2.81 -1.80 -16.57
CA ALA A 31 2.97 -1.17 -17.88
C ALA A 31 1.78 -1.45 -18.80
N ASP A 32 1.26 -2.67 -18.77
CA ASP A 32 0.05 -3.04 -19.50
C ASP A 32 -1.19 -2.35 -18.91
N PHE A 33 -1.34 -2.35 -17.60
CA PHE A 33 -2.43 -1.68 -16.89
C PHE A 33 -2.55 -0.19 -17.23
N VAL A 34 -1.45 0.53 -17.28
CA VAL A 34 -1.48 1.98 -17.58
C VAL A 34 -1.64 2.31 -19.06
N THR A 35 -1.60 1.32 -19.94
CA THR A 35 -1.69 1.49 -21.39
C THR A 35 -2.90 0.82 -22.05
N CYS A 36 -3.59 -0.07 -21.34
CA CYS A 36 -4.81 -0.75 -21.78
C CYS A 36 -6.03 -0.15 -21.10
N ASP A 37 -7.18 -0.20 -21.78
CA ASP A 37 -8.45 0.35 -21.27
C ASP A 37 -9.35 -0.72 -20.64
N ASP A 38 -8.87 -1.96 -20.49
CA ASP A 38 -9.66 -3.08 -20.02
C ASP A 38 -9.91 -3.05 -18.50
N ALA A 39 -9.07 -2.33 -17.74
CA ALA A 39 -9.17 -2.21 -16.30
C ALA A 39 -8.78 -0.81 -15.82
N ASP A 40 -9.44 -0.35 -14.76
CA ASP A 40 -9.16 0.93 -14.08
C ASP A 40 -8.65 0.74 -12.65
N ILE A 41 -8.65 -0.50 -12.15
CA ILE A 41 -8.15 -0.89 -10.83
C ILE A 41 -7.15 -2.04 -10.96
N LEU A 42 -5.97 -1.88 -10.36
CA LEU A 42 -4.97 -2.95 -10.18
C LEU A 42 -4.77 -3.21 -8.69
N VAL A 43 -5.02 -4.44 -8.26
CA VAL A 43 -4.75 -4.91 -6.90
C VAL A 43 -3.45 -5.70 -6.89
N VAL A 44 -2.48 -5.21 -6.12
CA VAL A 44 -1.16 -5.84 -5.93
C VAL A 44 -1.09 -6.43 -4.53
N ASN A 45 -1.17 -7.75 -4.44
CA ASN A 45 -1.00 -8.47 -3.18
C ASN A 45 0.44 -9.02 -3.11
N GLY A 46 1.18 -8.64 -2.09
CA GLY A 46 2.54 -9.12 -1.94
C GLY A 46 2.95 -9.27 -0.49
N TYR A 47 3.68 -10.32 -0.19
CA TYR A 47 4.13 -10.61 1.16
C TYR A 47 5.20 -9.63 1.66
N ALA A 48 5.39 -9.58 2.99
CA ALA A 48 6.51 -8.85 3.57
C ALA A 48 7.83 -9.34 2.96
N GLY A 49 8.75 -8.41 2.68
CA GLY A 49 10.05 -8.76 2.11
C GLY A 49 10.10 -9.03 0.60
N THR A 50 8.99 -8.90 -0.12
CA THR A 50 8.99 -9.06 -1.59
C THR A 50 9.39 -7.80 -2.34
N GLY A 51 9.64 -6.69 -1.64
CA GLY A 51 10.09 -5.43 -2.23
C GLY A 51 8.99 -4.62 -2.92
N LYS A 52 7.71 -4.81 -2.56
CA LYS A 52 6.56 -4.02 -3.07
C LYS A 52 6.84 -2.53 -3.12
N THR A 53 7.19 -1.97 -1.96
CA THR A 53 7.41 -0.52 -1.80
C THR A 53 8.53 -0.01 -2.70
N SER A 54 9.63 -0.78 -2.83
CA SER A 54 10.76 -0.43 -3.71
C SER A 54 10.36 -0.47 -5.19
N ALA A 55 9.60 -1.48 -5.61
CA ALA A 55 9.10 -1.58 -6.98
C ALA A 55 8.16 -0.42 -7.32
N ILE A 56 7.21 -0.10 -6.44
CA ILE A 56 6.29 1.02 -6.63
C ILE A 56 7.02 2.37 -6.61
N ALA A 57 8.04 2.54 -5.78
CA ALA A 57 8.87 3.74 -5.82
C ALA A 57 9.58 3.92 -7.18
N ALA A 58 9.99 2.84 -7.83
CA ALA A 58 10.54 2.90 -9.19
C ALA A 58 9.49 3.33 -10.23
N VAL A 59 8.28 2.79 -10.12
CA VAL A 59 7.13 3.20 -10.96
C VAL A 59 6.84 4.70 -10.80
N ILE A 60 6.76 5.18 -9.55
CA ILE A 60 6.52 6.59 -9.25
C ILE A 60 7.62 7.49 -9.87
N ARG A 61 8.90 7.15 -9.68
CA ARG A 61 10.03 7.89 -10.26
C ARG A 61 9.95 7.92 -11.77
N ALA A 62 9.62 6.81 -12.41
CA ALA A 62 9.50 6.75 -13.86
C ALA A 62 8.40 7.68 -14.40
N PHE A 63 7.27 7.81 -13.70
CA PHE A 63 6.24 8.79 -14.06
C PHE A 63 6.68 10.23 -13.79
N ASP A 64 7.44 10.48 -12.72
CA ASP A 64 7.98 11.82 -12.43
C ASP A 64 8.98 12.28 -13.49
N ASP A 65 9.80 11.37 -14.03
CA ASP A 65 10.72 11.65 -15.14
C ASP A 65 10.01 12.00 -16.46
N LEU A 66 8.76 11.60 -16.60
CA LEU A 66 7.95 11.91 -17.80
C LEU A 66 7.31 13.30 -17.75
N ARG A 67 7.40 14.02 -16.62
CA ARG A 67 6.88 15.38 -16.51
C ARG A 67 7.58 16.28 -17.52
N PRO A 68 6.83 17.07 -18.30
CA PRO A 68 7.46 18.08 -19.14
C PRO A 68 8.22 19.06 -18.22
N LYS A 69 9.52 19.18 -18.43
CA LYS A 69 10.30 20.26 -17.83
C LYS A 69 9.79 21.55 -18.45
N VAL A 70 8.94 22.26 -17.75
CA VAL A 70 8.54 23.61 -18.13
C VAL A 70 9.78 24.47 -17.94
N HIS A 71 10.48 24.76 -19.04
CA HIS A 71 11.48 25.81 -19.06
C HIS A 71 10.72 27.12 -18.91
N THR A 72 10.71 27.69 -17.71
CA THR A 72 10.27 29.06 -17.50
C THR A 72 11.23 29.99 -18.20
N VAL A 73 10.85 30.46 -19.38
CA VAL A 73 11.40 31.64 -19.98
C VAL A 73 10.80 32.83 -19.21
N GLU A 74 11.66 33.48 -18.40
CA GLU A 74 11.44 34.77 -17.78
C GLU A 74 10.03 35.07 -17.22
N ALA A 75 9.80 34.71 -15.97
CA ALA A 75 8.76 35.33 -15.13
C ALA A 75 9.42 36.10 -13.99
N THR A 76 9.17 37.39 -13.98
CA THR A 76 9.51 38.33 -12.91
C THR A 76 9.08 37.82 -11.55
N VAL A 77 10.00 37.98 -10.59
CA VAL A 77 9.91 37.62 -9.17
C VAL A 77 8.56 38.00 -8.56
N SER A 78 7.64 37.05 -8.40
CA SER A 78 6.64 37.04 -7.35
C SER A 78 6.06 35.62 -7.27
N GLU A 79 6.42 34.88 -6.19
CA GLU A 79 5.74 33.67 -5.67
C GLU A 79 5.14 32.70 -6.73
N ALA A 80 5.96 32.19 -7.63
CA ALA A 80 5.60 31.05 -8.44
C ALA A 80 5.84 29.79 -7.60
N SER A 81 4.81 29.28 -6.95
CA SER A 81 4.72 27.87 -6.60
C SER A 81 4.84 27.11 -7.92
N ASP A 82 5.91 26.34 -8.10
CA ASP A 82 6.05 25.38 -9.19
C ASP A 82 4.91 24.34 -9.04
N GLU A 83 3.75 24.65 -9.55
CA GLU A 83 2.61 23.74 -9.66
C GLU A 83 2.87 22.79 -10.82
N TYR A 84 3.85 21.90 -10.64
CA TYR A 84 3.99 20.74 -11.51
C TYR A 84 2.76 19.86 -11.33
N GLU A 85 2.06 19.64 -12.42
CA GLU A 85 0.87 18.80 -12.42
C GLU A 85 1.22 17.37 -12.03
N GLU A 86 0.86 16.97 -10.81
CA GLU A 86 1.19 15.68 -10.22
C GLU A 86 0.48 14.54 -10.99
N ILE A 87 1.23 13.58 -11.54
CA ILE A 87 0.68 12.43 -12.26
C ILE A 87 0.22 11.37 -11.25
N CYS A 88 1.07 11.04 -10.27
CA CYS A 88 0.80 10.02 -9.27
C CYS A 88 0.35 10.64 -7.94
N TYR A 89 -0.85 10.29 -7.49
CA TYR A 89 -1.39 10.64 -6.19
C TYR A 89 -1.12 9.52 -5.20
N LEU A 90 -0.26 9.76 -4.20
CA LEU A 90 0.16 8.77 -3.22
C LEU A 90 -0.74 8.82 -1.99
N LEU A 91 -1.38 7.71 -1.68
CA LEU A 91 -2.37 7.62 -0.61
C LEU A 91 -2.07 6.43 0.32
N ALA A 92 -2.56 6.54 1.56
CA ALA A 92 -2.54 5.44 2.52
C ALA A 92 -3.74 5.53 3.46
N PRO A 93 -4.17 4.43 4.11
CA PRO A 93 -5.28 4.43 5.05
C PRO A 93 -5.04 5.29 6.30
N THR A 94 -3.78 5.33 6.76
CA THR A 94 -3.39 6.03 8.01
C THR A 94 -2.33 7.09 7.78
N GLY A 95 -2.24 8.07 8.71
CA GLY A 95 -1.21 9.11 8.65
C GLY A 95 0.21 8.56 8.79
N ARG A 96 0.40 7.47 9.57
CA ARG A 96 1.69 6.80 9.72
C ARG A 96 2.11 6.14 8.41
N ALA A 97 1.23 5.38 7.78
CA ALA A 97 1.50 4.74 6.50
C ALA A 97 1.78 5.79 5.40
N ALA A 98 1.02 6.89 5.35
CA ALA A 98 1.28 7.98 4.42
C ALA A 98 2.67 8.61 4.63
N LYS A 99 3.12 8.79 5.88
CA LYS A 99 4.45 9.31 6.18
C LYS A 99 5.55 8.35 5.69
N VAL A 100 5.38 7.06 5.91
CA VAL A 100 6.34 6.02 5.44
C VAL A 100 6.38 6.00 3.91
N LEU A 101 5.23 5.99 3.25
CA LEU A 101 5.15 6.04 1.78
C LEU A 101 5.83 7.30 1.22
N SER A 102 5.65 8.47 1.88
CA SER A 102 6.32 9.71 1.47
C SER A 102 7.83 9.60 1.51
N LEU A 103 8.41 8.93 2.52
CA LEU A 103 9.85 8.74 2.65
C LEU A 103 10.42 7.86 1.54
N TYR A 104 9.75 6.76 1.22
CA TYR A 104 10.19 5.85 0.16
C TYR A 104 10.02 6.42 -1.25
N ALA A 105 8.93 7.14 -1.48
CA ALA A 105 8.64 7.74 -2.78
C ALA A 105 9.41 9.04 -3.03
N GLY A 106 9.95 9.66 -1.97
CA GLY A 106 10.61 10.97 -2.07
C GLY A 106 9.66 12.13 -2.38
N LYS A 107 8.35 11.94 -2.18
CA LYS A 107 7.30 12.92 -2.46
C LYS A 107 6.13 12.80 -1.48
N PRO A 108 5.31 13.86 -1.33
CA PRO A 108 4.22 13.85 -0.35
C PRO A 108 3.18 12.77 -0.64
N ALA A 109 2.84 11.99 0.38
CA ALA A 109 1.66 11.13 0.39
C ALA A 109 0.65 11.65 1.42
N ARG A 110 -0.63 11.33 1.22
CA ARG A 110 -1.75 11.79 2.04
C ARG A 110 -2.59 10.60 2.51
N THR A 111 -3.41 10.81 3.53
CA THR A 111 -4.42 9.80 3.85
C THR A 111 -5.52 9.81 2.80
N ILE A 112 -6.14 8.64 2.57
CA ILE A 112 -7.29 8.51 1.67
C ILE A 112 -8.35 9.54 2.07
N HIS A 113 -8.72 9.59 3.35
CA HIS A 113 -9.71 10.53 3.89
C HIS A 113 -9.42 11.99 3.52
N LYS A 114 -8.17 12.43 3.67
CA LYS A 114 -7.78 13.81 3.35
C LYS A 114 -7.86 14.12 1.85
N CYS A 115 -7.74 13.09 1.01
CA CYS A 115 -7.80 13.24 -0.44
C CYS A 115 -9.24 13.32 -0.94
N ILE A 116 -10.10 12.37 -0.52
CA ILE A 116 -11.39 12.15 -1.16
C ILE A 116 -12.58 12.84 -0.46
N TYR A 117 -12.44 13.26 0.81
CA TYR A 117 -13.55 13.88 1.53
C TYR A 117 -13.37 15.38 1.75
N ARG A 118 -14.51 16.05 1.79
CA ARG A 118 -14.63 17.47 2.19
C ARG A 118 -15.68 17.61 3.27
N GLN A 119 -15.41 18.48 4.23
CA GLN A 119 -16.36 18.84 5.26
C GLN A 119 -17.55 19.55 4.63
N LYS A 120 -18.76 19.05 4.88
CA LYS A 120 -20.03 19.60 4.39
C LYS A 120 -20.67 20.50 5.44
N SER A 121 -20.77 20.01 6.68
CA SER A 121 -21.41 20.70 7.79
C SER A 121 -20.88 20.17 9.12
N ILE A 122 -21.24 20.86 10.19
CA ILE A 122 -21.14 20.34 11.55
C ILE A 122 -22.58 20.02 11.95
N GLY A 123 -22.85 18.80 12.40
CA GLY A 123 -24.16 18.39 12.89
C GLY A 123 -24.52 19.11 14.20
N ASP A 124 -25.81 19.10 14.58
CA ASP A 124 -26.28 19.66 15.83
C ASP A 124 -25.65 18.99 17.07
N ASP A 125 -25.12 17.80 16.90
CA ASP A 125 -24.37 16.99 17.87
C ASP A 125 -22.89 17.40 18.00
N GLY A 126 -22.44 18.36 17.20
CA GLY A 126 -21.05 18.86 17.16
C GLY A 126 -20.09 18.00 16.32
N PHE A 127 -20.56 16.90 15.69
CA PHE A 127 -19.74 16.05 14.83
C PHE A 127 -19.69 16.56 13.38
N GLY A 128 -18.53 16.41 12.75
CA GLY A 128 -18.34 16.78 11.35
C GLY A 128 -19.01 15.79 10.41
N GLN A 129 -19.75 16.31 9.43
CA GLN A 129 -20.25 15.55 8.30
C GLN A 129 -19.35 15.79 7.10
N PHE A 130 -18.80 14.73 6.54
CA PHE A 130 -17.91 14.77 5.38
C PHE A 130 -18.58 14.07 4.20
N SER A 131 -18.56 14.72 3.06
CA SER A 131 -19.04 14.14 1.80
C SER A 131 -17.89 13.90 0.84
N LEU A 132 -18.10 12.99 -0.10
CA LEU A 132 -17.17 12.74 -1.19
C LEU A 132 -16.94 14.03 -1.97
N ALA A 133 -15.68 14.39 -2.19
CA ALA A 133 -15.32 15.56 -2.97
C ALA A 133 -15.51 15.26 -4.47
N PRO A 134 -15.88 16.22 -5.31
CA PRO A 134 -15.88 16.01 -6.74
C PRO A 134 -14.44 15.82 -7.25
N ASN A 135 -14.17 14.75 -7.98
CA ASN A 135 -12.90 14.56 -8.66
C ASN A 135 -12.93 15.26 -10.03
N LYS A 136 -12.13 16.30 -10.17
CA LYS A 136 -11.97 17.07 -11.42
C LYS A 136 -10.65 16.75 -12.15
N LEU A 137 -9.93 15.74 -11.68
CA LEU A 137 -8.63 15.34 -12.20
C LEU A 137 -8.79 14.52 -13.49
N SER A 138 -7.78 14.61 -14.36
CA SER A 138 -7.74 13.86 -15.62
C SER A 138 -6.39 13.16 -15.74
N HIS A 139 -6.38 11.91 -16.22
CA HIS A 139 -5.18 11.12 -16.51
C HIS A 139 -4.27 10.99 -15.27
N LYS A 140 -4.85 10.73 -14.10
CA LYS A 140 -4.09 10.56 -12.85
C LYS A 140 -4.04 9.11 -12.41
N LEU A 141 -2.90 8.74 -11.84
CA LEU A 141 -2.67 7.44 -11.24
C LEU A 141 -2.71 7.58 -9.71
N PHE A 142 -3.74 7.02 -9.09
CA PHE A 142 -3.83 6.92 -7.64
C PHE A 142 -3.13 5.65 -7.20
N ILE A 143 -2.19 5.77 -6.26
CA ILE A 143 -1.45 4.65 -5.69
C ILE A 143 -1.72 4.63 -4.20
N VAL A 144 -2.33 3.55 -3.72
CA VAL A 144 -2.71 3.35 -2.32
C VAL A 144 -1.88 2.23 -1.74
N ASP A 145 -1.06 2.52 -0.75
CA ASP A 145 -0.28 1.51 -0.02
C ASP A 145 -0.99 1.11 1.29
N GLU A 146 -0.64 -0.04 1.83
CA GLU A 146 -1.20 -0.63 3.07
C GLU A 146 -2.73 -0.82 3.02
N VAL A 147 -3.27 -1.25 1.86
CA VAL A 147 -4.72 -1.47 1.74
C VAL A 147 -5.24 -2.63 2.61
N SER A 148 -4.37 -3.45 3.16
CA SER A 148 -4.70 -4.46 4.18
C SER A 148 -5.37 -3.86 5.41
N LEU A 149 -5.18 -2.57 5.69
CA LEU A 149 -5.81 -1.84 6.79
C LEU A 149 -7.19 -1.27 6.45
N ILE A 150 -7.65 -1.37 5.21
CA ILE A 150 -8.97 -0.87 4.81
C ILE A 150 -10.03 -1.89 5.19
N GLY A 151 -10.94 -1.47 6.08
CA GLY A 151 -12.13 -2.23 6.46
C GLY A 151 -13.40 -1.56 5.97
N ILE A 152 -14.53 -2.24 6.14
CA ILE A 152 -15.86 -1.66 6.02
C ILE A 152 -16.25 -1.18 7.41
N ASP A 153 -16.40 0.14 7.57
CA ASP A 153 -16.94 0.69 8.80
C ASP A 153 -18.46 0.49 8.83
N ASP A 154 -18.96 -0.07 9.92
CA ASP A 154 -20.39 -0.08 10.16
C ASP A 154 -20.88 1.37 10.31
N ALA A 155 -21.59 1.86 9.30
CA ALA A 155 -22.15 3.22 9.25
C ALA A 155 -23.11 3.55 10.42
N GLN A 156 -23.30 2.64 11.36
CA GLN A 156 -24.25 2.75 12.48
C GLN A 156 -23.64 3.15 13.81
N ARG A 157 -22.36 3.53 13.87
CA ARG A 157 -21.78 4.05 15.11
C ARG A 157 -22.32 5.46 15.37
N GLN A 158 -23.46 5.56 16.07
CA GLN A 158 -23.99 6.82 16.55
C GLN A 158 -22.94 7.58 17.38
N GLY A 159 -22.79 8.88 17.13
CA GLY A 159 -21.91 9.74 17.91
C GLY A 159 -20.46 9.82 17.40
N THR A 160 -20.19 9.50 16.14
CA THR A 160 -18.88 9.65 15.51
C THR A 160 -18.97 10.51 14.25
N THR A 161 -17.84 11.09 13.85
CA THR A 161 -17.70 11.79 12.57
C THR A 161 -18.05 10.86 11.41
N GLN A 162 -18.96 11.29 10.54
CA GLN A 162 -19.40 10.49 9.39
C GLN A 162 -18.65 10.90 8.13
N PHE A 163 -18.12 9.90 7.43
CA PHE A 163 -17.43 10.07 6.14
C PHE A 163 -18.20 9.35 5.02
N GLY A 164 -18.61 10.10 4.00
CA GLY A 164 -19.23 9.58 2.80
C GLY A 164 -20.33 8.57 3.05
N THR A 165 -20.21 7.39 2.42
CA THR A 165 -21.15 6.26 2.59
C THR A 165 -20.87 5.42 3.85
N GLY A 166 -19.72 5.62 4.52
CA GLY A 166 -19.21 4.75 5.58
C GLY A 166 -18.36 3.58 5.06
N ASP A 167 -18.31 3.37 3.76
CA ASP A 167 -17.43 2.40 3.10
C ASP A 167 -16.30 3.15 2.38
N LEU A 168 -15.12 3.19 3.05
CA LEU A 168 -13.96 3.91 2.54
C LEU A 168 -13.47 3.38 1.19
N LEU A 169 -13.53 2.07 0.98
CA LEU A 169 -13.08 1.44 -0.27
C LEU A 169 -14.00 1.81 -1.43
N LYS A 170 -15.31 1.71 -1.20
CA LYS A 170 -16.31 2.11 -2.19
C LYS A 170 -16.18 3.58 -2.55
N ASP A 171 -16.09 4.45 -1.55
CA ASP A 171 -15.95 5.89 -1.75
C ASP A 171 -14.65 6.25 -2.50
N LEU A 172 -13.55 5.54 -2.23
CA LEU A 172 -12.29 5.69 -2.95
C LEU A 172 -12.43 5.33 -4.43
N ILE A 173 -13.04 4.18 -4.72
CA ILE A 173 -13.25 3.71 -6.09
C ILE A 173 -14.19 4.66 -6.84
N GLU A 174 -15.29 5.09 -6.23
CA GLU A 174 -16.20 6.06 -6.81
C GLU A 174 -15.50 7.40 -7.09
N TYR A 175 -14.67 7.87 -6.15
CA TYR A 175 -13.90 9.08 -6.33
C TYR A 175 -12.95 8.99 -7.54
N VAL A 176 -12.18 7.92 -7.64
CA VAL A 176 -11.23 7.73 -8.76
C VAL A 176 -11.98 7.68 -10.10
N ARG A 177 -13.07 6.92 -10.17
CA ARG A 177 -13.90 6.76 -11.38
C ARG A 177 -14.66 8.02 -11.78
N ALA A 178 -14.91 8.93 -10.84
CA ALA A 178 -15.51 10.24 -11.15
C ALA A 178 -14.53 11.18 -11.87
N GLY A 179 -13.23 10.90 -11.86
CA GLY A 179 -12.23 11.60 -12.66
C GLY A 179 -12.22 11.13 -14.12
N ASN A 180 -11.59 11.91 -14.98
CA ASN A 180 -11.47 11.56 -16.39
C ASN A 180 -10.20 10.73 -16.63
N ASP A 181 -10.34 9.46 -17.05
CA ASP A 181 -9.23 8.53 -17.29
C ASP A 181 -8.25 8.46 -16.09
N CYS A 182 -8.81 8.35 -14.88
CA CYS A 182 -8.05 8.11 -13.67
C CYS A 182 -8.01 6.62 -13.37
N ARG A 183 -6.88 6.15 -12.83
CA ARG A 183 -6.64 4.73 -12.51
C ARG A 183 -6.20 4.57 -11.08
N LEU A 184 -6.43 3.39 -10.50
CA LEU A 184 -6.14 3.06 -9.11
C LEU A 184 -5.24 1.83 -9.01
N ILE A 185 -4.09 1.96 -8.35
CA ILE A 185 -3.27 0.83 -7.91
C ILE A 185 -3.39 0.70 -6.39
N MET A 186 -3.81 -0.45 -5.92
CA MET A 186 -3.93 -0.78 -4.51
C MET A 186 -2.89 -1.83 -4.13
N ILE A 187 -2.11 -1.57 -3.08
CA ILE A 187 -0.99 -2.40 -2.66
C ILE A 187 -1.19 -2.82 -1.21
N GLY A 188 -1.10 -4.11 -0.96
CA GLY A 188 -1.24 -4.64 0.39
C GLY A 188 -0.59 -5.99 0.57
N ASP A 189 -0.79 -6.55 1.74
CA ASP A 189 -0.29 -7.86 2.14
C ASP A 189 -1.42 -8.60 2.87
N SER A 190 -1.96 -9.64 2.23
CA SER A 190 -3.03 -10.45 2.80
C SER A 190 -2.60 -11.30 4.01
N ALA A 191 -1.29 -11.40 4.28
CA ALA A 191 -0.77 -12.07 5.46
C ALA A 191 -0.56 -11.12 6.65
N GLN A 192 -0.77 -9.80 6.47
CA GLN A 192 -0.80 -8.86 7.58
C GLN A 192 -2.13 -8.93 8.34
N LEU A 193 -2.14 -8.32 9.54
CA LEU A 193 -3.35 -8.27 10.35
C LEU A 193 -4.49 -7.57 9.59
N PRO A 194 -5.66 -8.20 9.50
CA PRO A 194 -6.82 -7.61 8.87
C PRO A 194 -7.39 -6.44 9.69
N PRO A 195 -8.30 -5.66 9.12
CA PRO A 195 -9.01 -4.62 9.85
C PRO A 195 -9.77 -5.19 11.05
N VAL A 196 -9.95 -4.37 12.09
CA VAL A 196 -10.61 -4.79 13.33
C VAL A 196 -12.02 -5.32 13.05
N GLY A 197 -12.28 -6.57 13.50
CA GLY A 197 -13.57 -7.24 13.34
C GLY A 197 -13.78 -7.90 11.98
N MET A 198 -12.73 -8.03 11.17
CA MET A 198 -12.76 -8.71 9.87
C MET A 198 -11.68 -9.78 9.79
N ASP A 199 -11.91 -10.84 9.02
CA ASP A 199 -10.93 -11.90 8.76
C ASP A 199 -9.95 -11.52 7.63
N ALA A 200 -10.35 -10.61 6.74
CA ALA A 200 -9.53 -10.10 5.64
C ALA A 200 -9.97 -8.69 5.24
N SER A 201 -9.06 -7.91 4.66
CA SER A 201 -9.43 -6.64 4.05
C SER A 201 -10.22 -6.85 2.76
N PRO A 202 -11.37 -6.18 2.58
CA PRO A 202 -12.15 -6.25 1.35
C PRO A 202 -11.35 -5.78 0.12
N ALA A 203 -10.38 -4.88 0.31
CA ALA A 203 -9.52 -4.39 -0.76
C ALA A 203 -8.58 -5.46 -1.36
N LEU A 204 -8.33 -6.56 -0.63
CA LEU A 204 -7.53 -7.70 -1.08
C LEU A 204 -8.37 -8.95 -1.36
N ALA A 205 -9.65 -8.93 -1.04
CA ALA A 205 -10.59 -10.03 -1.28
C ALA A 205 -11.07 -10.00 -2.73
N LYS A 206 -10.62 -10.97 -3.54
CA LYS A 206 -10.92 -11.03 -4.98
C LYS A 206 -12.41 -11.00 -5.26
N GLU A 207 -13.21 -11.82 -4.54
CA GLU A 207 -14.67 -11.90 -4.72
C GLU A 207 -15.37 -10.55 -4.47
N TYR A 208 -14.88 -9.79 -3.46
CA TYR A 208 -15.42 -8.46 -3.17
C TYR A 208 -15.03 -7.46 -4.27
N MET A 209 -13.76 -7.47 -4.67
CA MET A 209 -13.25 -6.54 -5.69
C MET A 209 -13.81 -6.79 -7.08
N ASP A 210 -14.04 -8.05 -7.47
CA ASP A 210 -14.65 -8.41 -8.76
C ASP A 210 -16.05 -7.79 -8.92
N GLY A 211 -16.74 -7.52 -7.80
CA GLY A 211 -18.04 -6.83 -7.80
C GLY A 211 -18.01 -5.40 -8.35
N PHE A 212 -16.86 -4.75 -8.35
CA PHE A 212 -16.69 -3.40 -8.94
C PHE A 212 -16.49 -3.43 -10.46
N GLY A 213 -16.06 -4.56 -11.04
CA GLY A 213 -15.65 -4.66 -12.45
C GLY A 213 -14.40 -3.84 -12.76
N GLY A 214 -13.75 -4.10 -13.90
CA GLY A 214 -12.56 -3.35 -14.33
C GLY A 214 -11.34 -3.56 -13.42
N VAL A 215 -11.25 -4.72 -12.74
CA VAL A 215 -10.19 -5.03 -11.78
C VAL A 215 -9.23 -6.07 -12.34
N CYS A 216 -7.94 -5.81 -12.24
CA CYS A 216 -6.90 -6.80 -12.49
C CYS A 216 -6.03 -7.02 -11.24
N TYR A 217 -5.29 -8.12 -11.22
CA TYR A 217 -4.58 -8.59 -10.02
C TYR A 217 -3.14 -8.93 -10.36
N SER A 218 -2.25 -8.59 -9.43
CA SER A 218 -0.84 -8.99 -9.43
C SER A 218 -0.46 -9.54 -8.06
N SER A 219 0.53 -10.41 -8.01
CA SER A 219 1.02 -10.99 -6.75
C SER A 219 2.54 -11.04 -6.71
N LEU A 220 3.12 -10.76 -5.52
CA LEU A 220 4.53 -10.94 -5.24
C LEU A 220 4.68 -11.89 -4.06
N THR A 221 5.30 -13.02 -4.31
CA THR A 221 5.53 -14.09 -3.32
C THR A 221 7.02 -14.31 -3.05
N GLU A 222 7.86 -13.97 -4.02
CA GLU A 222 9.30 -14.17 -3.94
C GLU A 222 9.96 -13.14 -3.01
N VAL A 223 10.61 -13.64 -1.95
CA VAL A 223 11.35 -12.82 -0.98
C VAL A 223 12.70 -12.39 -1.57
N VAL A 224 13.02 -11.11 -1.47
CA VAL A 224 14.28 -10.55 -1.95
C VAL A 224 15.48 -11.19 -1.24
N ARG A 225 16.55 -11.52 -1.98
CA ARG A 225 17.72 -12.26 -1.48
C ARG A 225 18.35 -11.68 -0.22
N GLN A 226 18.44 -10.35 -0.12
CA GLN A 226 19.02 -9.65 1.05
C GLN A 226 18.22 -9.86 2.34
N GLN A 227 17.00 -10.34 2.25
CA GLN A 227 16.14 -10.60 3.42
C GLN A 227 16.08 -12.10 3.79
N LYS A 228 16.74 -12.97 3.01
CA LYS A 228 16.80 -14.42 3.31
C LYS A 228 17.63 -14.73 4.56
N GLU A 229 18.43 -13.78 5.04
CA GLU A 229 19.21 -13.88 6.27
C GLU A 229 18.41 -13.45 7.51
N SER A 230 17.16 -12.97 7.35
CA SER A 230 16.29 -12.58 8.46
C SER A 230 15.53 -13.78 9.04
N GLY A 231 15.75 -14.07 10.31
CA GLY A 231 15.01 -15.08 11.07
C GLY A 231 13.54 -14.72 11.27
N ILE A 232 13.23 -13.42 11.40
CA ILE A 232 11.86 -12.92 11.46
C ILE A 232 11.13 -13.29 10.18
N LEU A 233 11.74 -13.02 9.03
CA LEU A 233 11.11 -13.27 7.74
C LEU A 233 11.06 -14.76 7.39
N PHE A 234 12.08 -15.53 7.78
CA PHE A 234 12.09 -16.98 7.64
C PHE A 234 10.89 -17.60 8.39
N ASN A 235 10.72 -17.27 9.67
CA ASN A 235 9.63 -17.80 10.48
C ASN A 235 8.25 -17.31 9.99
N ALA A 236 8.14 -16.05 9.57
CA ALA A 236 6.90 -15.52 8.98
C ALA A 236 6.51 -16.24 7.69
N THR A 237 7.48 -16.56 6.83
CA THR A 237 7.24 -17.32 5.60
C THR A 237 6.80 -18.73 5.92
N LYS A 238 7.47 -19.39 6.88
CA LYS A 238 7.10 -20.72 7.33
C LYS A 238 5.68 -20.79 7.87
N LEU A 239 5.29 -19.84 8.72
CA LEU A 239 3.92 -19.75 9.24
C LEU A 239 2.89 -19.58 8.12
N ARG A 240 3.16 -18.76 7.12
CA ARG A 240 2.26 -18.58 5.96
C ARG A 240 2.06 -19.87 5.16
N GLU A 241 3.15 -20.60 4.90
CA GLU A 241 3.09 -21.89 4.22
C GLU A 241 2.24 -22.91 4.98
N LEU A 242 2.38 -22.93 6.32
CA LEU A 242 1.60 -23.81 7.19
C LEU A 242 0.11 -23.44 7.18
N ILE A 243 -0.22 -22.16 7.27
CA ILE A 243 -1.59 -21.66 7.19
C ILE A 243 -2.20 -21.99 5.82
N ALA A 244 -1.46 -21.75 4.73
CA ALA A 244 -1.94 -22.03 3.38
C ALA A 244 -2.14 -23.55 3.11
N SER A 245 -1.39 -24.41 3.79
CA SER A 245 -1.51 -25.87 3.62
C SER A 245 -2.66 -26.48 4.41
N ASP A 246 -3.25 -25.75 5.35
CA ASP A 246 -4.32 -26.20 6.27
C ASP A 246 -4.01 -27.55 6.98
N LEU A 247 -2.71 -27.82 7.21
CA LEU A 247 -2.27 -29.12 7.73
C LEU A 247 -2.48 -29.27 9.24
N TYR A 248 -2.67 -28.16 9.97
CA TYR A 248 -2.59 -28.17 11.43
C TYR A 248 -3.94 -27.94 12.13
N GLY A 249 -4.99 -27.52 11.48
CA GLY A 249 -6.30 -27.28 12.11
C GLY A 249 -6.24 -26.34 13.33
N ASP A 250 -7.19 -26.48 14.26
CA ASP A 250 -7.35 -25.61 15.45
C ASP A 250 -6.50 -26.05 16.67
N GLY A 251 -5.45 -26.83 16.48
CA GLY A 251 -4.57 -27.31 17.56
C GLY A 251 -3.68 -26.23 18.16
N MET A 252 -3.25 -26.44 19.42
CA MET A 252 -2.16 -25.65 20.03
C MET A 252 -0.83 -26.33 19.72
N TYR A 253 0.07 -25.61 19.07
CA TYR A 253 1.38 -26.12 18.65
C TYR A 253 2.51 -25.28 19.25
N THR A 254 3.61 -25.94 19.59
CA THR A 254 4.84 -25.26 20.00
C THR A 254 5.58 -24.71 18.77
N PRO A 255 6.44 -23.68 18.92
CA PRO A 255 7.26 -23.19 17.83
C PRO A 255 8.11 -24.28 17.15
N ASP A 256 8.63 -25.23 17.91
CA ASP A 256 9.47 -26.31 17.40
C ASP A 256 8.66 -27.31 16.55
N GLU A 257 7.42 -27.64 16.95
CA GLU A 257 6.50 -28.48 16.15
C GLU A 257 6.11 -27.82 14.83
N LEU A 258 6.06 -26.49 14.78
CA LEU A 258 5.82 -25.71 13.56
C LEU A 258 7.10 -25.51 12.73
N GLY A 259 8.27 -26.01 13.21
CA GLY A 259 9.55 -25.82 12.54
C GLY A 259 10.06 -24.37 12.54
N LEU A 260 9.63 -23.59 13.54
CA LEU A 260 10.13 -22.23 13.75
C LEU A 260 11.47 -22.29 14.48
N THR A 261 12.43 -21.47 14.10
CA THR A 261 13.76 -21.46 14.69
C THR A 261 14.32 -20.05 14.86
N VAL A 262 15.22 -19.89 15.82
CA VAL A 262 16.05 -18.69 15.98
C VAL A 262 17.52 -18.98 15.63
N ASP A 263 17.86 -20.23 15.38
CA ASP A 263 19.23 -20.66 15.14
C ASP A 263 19.77 -20.15 13.83
N GLY A 264 20.94 -19.52 13.89
CA GLY A 264 21.62 -18.98 12.71
C GLY A 264 21.14 -17.60 12.26
N PHE A 265 20.31 -16.93 13.07
CA PHE A 265 19.83 -15.57 12.78
C PHE A 265 20.20 -14.60 13.90
N ASP A 266 20.54 -13.36 13.51
CA ASP A 266 20.94 -12.30 14.45
C ASP A 266 19.77 -11.35 14.82
N ASP A 267 18.67 -11.38 14.05
CA ASP A 267 17.53 -10.46 14.16
C ASP A 267 16.35 -11.03 14.98
N ILE A 268 16.47 -12.24 15.50
CA ILE A 268 15.44 -12.90 16.32
C ILE A 268 16.06 -13.66 17.48
N VAL A 269 15.47 -13.53 18.66
CA VAL A 269 15.89 -14.24 19.85
C VAL A 269 14.71 -14.88 20.55
N ARG A 270 14.95 -16.02 21.20
CA ARG A 270 13.95 -16.66 22.07
C ARG A 270 14.19 -16.21 23.50
N ILE A 271 13.15 -15.68 24.13
CA ILE A 271 13.18 -15.27 25.54
C ILE A 271 12.08 -16.01 26.32
N THR A 272 12.26 -16.15 27.64
CA THR A 272 11.22 -16.65 28.52
C THR A 272 10.23 -15.54 28.90
N GLY A 273 9.03 -15.90 29.35
CA GLY A 273 8.05 -14.93 29.84
C GLY A 273 8.57 -14.07 31.02
N GLY A 274 9.47 -14.62 31.85
CA GLY A 274 10.10 -13.89 32.95
C GLY A 274 11.10 -12.81 32.48
N GLU A 275 11.73 -13.02 31.34
CA GLU A 275 12.72 -12.08 30.74
C GLU A 275 12.09 -10.98 29.86
N LEU A 276 10.81 -11.09 29.53
CA LEU A 276 10.14 -10.23 28.58
C LEU A 276 10.25 -8.74 28.93
N ILE A 277 9.93 -8.39 30.18
CA ILE A 277 9.92 -6.99 30.64
C ILE A 277 11.32 -6.39 30.64
N ASP A 278 12.30 -7.15 31.13
CA ASP A 278 13.70 -6.67 31.18
C ASP A 278 14.30 -6.54 29.79
N THR A 279 14.00 -7.46 28.87
CA THR A 279 14.44 -7.42 27.49
C THR A 279 13.81 -6.23 26.74
N LEU A 280 12.50 -5.98 26.91
CA LEU A 280 11.81 -4.84 26.32
C LEU A 280 12.37 -3.51 26.85
N ASN A 281 12.60 -3.40 28.16
CA ASN A 281 13.18 -2.19 28.75
C ASN A 281 14.61 -1.97 28.23
N SER A 282 15.44 -3.00 28.18
CA SER A 282 16.80 -2.92 27.65
C SER A 282 16.80 -2.46 26.18
N ALA A 283 15.99 -3.07 25.32
CA ALA A 283 15.87 -2.69 23.92
C ALA A 283 15.39 -1.24 23.77
N TYR A 284 14.34 -0.84 24.51
CA TYR A 284 13.79 0.51 24.43
C TYR A 284 14.77 1.58 24.86
N PHE A 285 15.49 1.38 25.97
CA PHE A 285 16.41 2.39 26.50
C PHE A 285 17.81 2.37 25.88
N SER A 286 18.26 1.26 25.29
CA SER A 286 19.57 1.17 24.66
C SER A 286 19.57 1.53 23.17
N GLU A 287 18.54 1.12 22.44
CA GLU A 287 18.51 1.25 20.96
C GLU A 287 17.62 2.39 20.48
N TYR A 288 16.53 2.70 21.17
CA TYR A 288 15.55 3.70 20.75
C TYR A 288 15.61 5.03 21.50
N SER A 289 16.50 5.19 22.45
CA SER A 289 16.72 6.46 23.18
C SER A 289 17.75 7.39 22.52
N LYS A 290 18.23 7.02 21.34
CA LYS A 290 19.08 7.85 20.47
C LYS A 290 18.23 8.33 19.29
#